data_3595b0bf10fff9680042eb74dc5eecec
#
_entry.id   3595b0bf10fff9680042eb74dc5eecec
#
_cell.length_a   1.000
_cell.length_b   1.000
_cell.length_c   1.000
_cell.angle_alpha   90.00
_cell.angle_beta   90.00
_cell.angle_gamma   90.00
#
_symmetry.space_group_name_H-M   'P 1'
#
loop_
_entity.id
_entity.type
_entity.pdbx_description
1 polymer ?
#
loop_
_entity_poly.entity_id
_entity_poly.type
_entity_poly.pdbx_seq_one_letter_code
_entity_poly.pdbx_strand_id
1 'polypeptide(L)'
;MATEFSREFFADNRIVKASLRCAHKLREKDLDRIKSEIKKLYDATEVILNITVDESLLSGYVLQVGDRVFDNSGRHQLDKMMEGKPSLATLKTRIEDYKPAETSAEGGVVISSADGIVHIDGMNRAVYGEIVTFENGAKGMVESVEPEQLGVMLFDGAETVGVGTMVTRSGKRAGIPVGDAFLGRVISPLGEPIDGKGPIEAEGYNPIEKQAPSILERQSVDTPLHTGILAIDSMFPIGRGQRELIIGDRQTGKTSIATDAILNQKDKDVLCIYVAIGQKASSIARVAEDLKKHGAMSYTTIVAATASDSAPLQYIAPYAGTALAEYFMAKGKSVLIVYDDLSKHAVAYRAISLLLRRSPGREAYPGDVFYLHSRLLERSCRMRDDLGG
;
A
#
# COMPACT_ATOMS: atom_id res chain seq x y z
N MET A 1 16.02 -20.48 23.00
CA MET A 1 16.73 -20.73 24.28
C MET A 1 17.75 -19.64 24.63
N ALA A 2 18.84 -19.40 23.89
CA ALA A 2 19.83 -18.38 24.30
C ALA A 2 19.28 -16.94 24.25
N THR A 3 18.43 -16.62 23.30
CA THR A 3 17.79 -15.31 23.14
C THR A 3 16.69 -15.04 24.18
N GLU A 4 15.89 -16.02 24.54
CA GLU A 4 14.87 -15.92 25.57
C GLU A 4 15.49 -15.75 26.96
N PHE A 5 16.49 -16.56 27.27
CA PHE A 5 17.24 -16.45 28.53
C PHE A 5 17.87 -15.05 28.69
N SER A 6 18.38 -14.49 27.58
CA SER A 6 18.90 -13.11 27.60
C SER A 6 17.81 -12.07 27.82
N ARG A 7 16.61 -12.23 27.27
CA ARG A 7 15.47 -11.31 27.47
C ARG A 7 14.97 -11.32 28.92
N GLU A 8 14.75 -12.50 29.49
CA GLU A 8 14.35 -12.65 30.90
C GLU A 8 15.41 -12.10 31.85
N PHE A 9 16.68 -12.41 31.62
CA PHE A 9 17.79 -11.88 32.44
C PHE A 9 17.84 -10.34 32.45
N PHE A 10 17.63 -9.69 31.29
CA PHE A 10 17.63 -8.23 31.20
C PHE A 10 16.37 -7.61 31.82
N ALA A 11 15.22 -8.27 31.71
CA ALA A 11 13.99 -7.82 32.33
C ALA A 11 14.06 -7.91 33.86
N ASP A 12 14.54 -9.02 34.42
CA ASP A 12 14.66 -9.24 35.87
C ASP A 12 15.64 -8.27 36.53
N ASN A 13 16.71 -7.89 35.82
CA ASN A 13 17.72 -6.95 36.34
C ASN A 13 17.45 -5.48 36.00
N ARG A 14 16.30 -5.15 35.37
CA ARG A 14 15.95 -3.81 34.89
C ARG A 14 17.05 -3.18 34.01
N ILE A 15 17.65 -3.98 33.14
CA ILE A 15 18.67 -3.54 32.20
C ILE A 15 18.01 -3.26 30.86
N VAL A 16 18.15 -2.05 30.34
CA VAL A 16 17.59 -1.64 29.04
C VAL A 16 18.68 -1.60 28.00
N LYS A 17 18.47 -2.31 26.89
CA LYS A 17 19.31 -2.18 25.71
C LYS A 17 18.73 -1.12 24.77
N ALA A 18 19.58 -0.19 24.31
CA ALA A 18 19.23 0.85 23.38
C ALA A 18 20.25 0.92 22.24
N SER A 19 19.78 1.19 21.04
CA SER A 19 20.61 1.47 19.87
C SER A 19 20.52 2.95 19.53
N LEU A 20 21.67 3.61 19.38
CA LEU A 20 21.76 5.02 19.03
C LEU A 20 22.54 5.17 17.71
N ARG A 21 21.88 5.63 16.68
CA ARG A 21 22.53 6.07 15.43
C ARG A 21 22.63 7.59 15.45
N CYS A 22 23.79 8.14 15.18
CA CYS A 22 24.03 9.59 15.20
C CYS A 22 24.80 10.03 13.97
N ALA A 23 24.50 11.22 13.45
CA ALA A 23 25.15 11.77 12.26
C ALA A 23 26.66 12.02 12.49
N HIS A 24 27.04 12.35 13.71
CA HIS A 24 28.43 12.59 14.11
C HIS A 24 28.69 11.99 15.49
N LYS A 25 29.97 11.74 15.80
CA LYS A 25 30.37 11.21 17.11
C LYS A 25 29.95 12.19 18.23
N LEU A 26 29.09 11.74 19.12
CA LEU A 26 28.58 12.53 20.24
C LEU A 26 29.67 12.67 21.35
N ARG A 27 29.60 13.77 22.11
CA ARG A 27 30.45 13.99 23.26
C ARG A 27 29.99 13.15 24.44
N GLU A 28 30.86 12.77 25.35
CA GLU A 28 30.55 11.97 26.53
C GLU A 28 29.39 12.55 27.37
N LYS A 29 29.36 13.88 27.54
CA LYS A 29 28.29 14.57 28.26
C LYS A 29 26.90 14.38 27.61
N ASP A 30 26.85 14.34 26.29
CA ASP A 30 25.58 14.16 25.55
C ASP A 30 25.12 12.70 25.65
N LEU A 31 26.06 11.75 25.65
CA LEU A 31 25.76 10.33 25.87
C LEU A 31 25.27 10.04 27.29
N ASP A 32 25.87 10.66 28.29
CA ASP A 32 25.45 10.52 29.69
C ASP A 32 24.05 11.10 29.92
N ARG A 33 23.73 12.20 29.26
CA ARG A 33 22.39 12.79 29.27
C ARG A 33 21.36 11.83 28.68
N ILE A 34 21.63 11.26 27.49
CA ILE A 34 20.75 10.29 26.82
C ILE A 34 20.55 9.06 27.72
N LYS A 35 21.63 8.50 28.28
CA LYS A 35 21.53 7.37 29.24
C LYS A 35 20.68 7.71 30.46
N SER A 36 20.83 8.90 31.00
CA SER A 36 20.06 9.33 32.18
C SER A 36 18.58 9.52 31.86
N GLU A 37 18.25 10.02 30.68
CA GLU A 37 16.87 10.15 30.20
C GLU A 37 16.21 8.78 29.96
N ILE A 38 16.94 7.83 29.34
CA ILE A 38 16.47 6.44 29.18
C ILE A 38 16.22 5.77 30.54
N LYS A 39 17.14 5.93 31.50
CA LYS A 39 16.98 5.40 32.87
C LYS A 39 15.71 5.91 33.54
N LYS A 40 15.42 7.21 33.41
CA LYS A 40 14.21 7.81 33.98
C LYS A 40 12.93 7.35 33.28
N LEU A 41 12.96 7.25 31.95
CA LEU A 41 11.79 6.91 31.16
C LEU A 41 11.36 5.45 31.33
N TYR A 42 12.32 4.54 31.52
CA TYR A 42 12.07 3.10 31.60
C TYR A 42 12.29 2.51 33.01
N ASP A 43 12.50 3.34 34.04
CA ASP A 43 12.84 2.92 35.41
C ASP A 43 13.97 1.88 35.46
N ALA A 44 14.99 2.08 34.60
CA ALA A 44 16.06 1.14 34.42
C ALA A 44 17.23 1.36 35.39
N THR A 45 17.80 0.28 35.91
CA THR A 45 18.99 0.32 36.76
C THR A 45 20.23 0.58 35.92
N GLU A 46 20.30 -0.04 34.74
CA GLU A 46 21.43 0.08 33.82
C GLU A 46 20.94 0.20 32.36
N VAL A 47 21.69 0.95 31.53
CA VAL A 47 21.42 1.14 30.11
C VAL A 47 22.66 0.75 29.31
N ILE A 48 22.50 -0.29 28.47
CA ILE A 48 23.50 -0.70 27.50
C ILE A 48 23.19 0.01 26.18
N LEU A 49 24.04 1.00 25.81
CA LEU A 49 23.86 1.80 24.60
C LEU A 49 24.81 1.34 23.51
N ASN A 50 24.26 0.84 22.41
CA ASN A 50 25.01 0.51 21.20
C ASN A 50 25.01 1.73 20.27
N ILE A 51 26.20 2.27 19.92
CA ILE A 51 26.32 3.53 19.21
C ILE A 51 26.90 3.27 17.83
N THR A 52 26.22 3.78 16.80
CA THR A 52 26.66 3.72 15.40
C THR A 52 26.65 5.11 14.80
N VAL A 53 27.71 5.47 14.07
CA VAL A 53 27.77 6.74 13.34
C VAL A 53 27.23 6.51 11.93
N ASP A 54 26.25 7.32 11.53
CA ASP A 54 25.58 7.26 10.24
C ASP A 54 25.43 8.67 9.66
N GLU A 55 26.30 9.03 8.75
CA GLU A 55 26.31 10.34 8.11
C GLU A 55 25.08 10.61 7.24
N SER A 56 24.35 9.59 6.85
CA SER A 56 23.11 9.72 6.06
C SER A 56 21.99 10.46 6.79
N LEU A 57 22.08 10.57 8.12
CA LEU A 57 21.13 11.31 8.96
C LEU A 57 21.24 12.82 8.83
N LEU A 58 22.28 13.33 8.17
CA LEU A 58 22.63 14.75 7.97
C LEU A 58 22.96 15.50 9.28
N SER A 59 22.15 15.35 10.31
CA SER A 59 22.36 15.90 11.66
C SER A 59 21.48 15.16 12.68
N GLY A 60 21.74 15.33 13.97
CA GLY A 60 20.94 14.73 15.04
C GLY A 60 21.22 13.25 15.26
N TYR A 61 20.22 12.54 15.76
CA TYR A 61 20.32 11.11 16.11
C TYR A 61 18.98 10.39 16.01
N VAL A 62 19.04 9.07 15.87
CA VAL A 62 17.93 8.15 16.01
C VAL A 62 18.22 7.22 17.18
N LEU A 63 17.35 7.21 18.16
CA LEU A 63 17.44 6.37 19.36
C LEU A 63 16.34 5.32 19.34
N GLN A 64 16.72 4.06 19.42
CA GLN A 64 15.76 2.94 19.58
C GLN A 64 15.94 2.31 20.96
N VAL A 65 14.84 2.18 21.68
CA VAL A 65 14.78 1.53 22.99
C VAL A 65 13.65 0.52 22.98
N GLY A 66 13.99 -0.76 22.84
CA GLY A 66 12.98 -1.80 22.61
C GLY A 66 12.18 -1.51 21.34
N ASP A 67 10.87 -1.42 21.47
CA ASP A 67 9.92 -1.18 20.36
C ASP A 67 9.71 0.32 20.04
N ARG A 68 10.37 1.22 20.74
CA ARG A 68 10.21 2.66 20.52
C ARG A 68 11.40 3.26 19.81
N VAL A 69 11.13 4.02 18.74
CA VAL A 69 12.11 4.78 17.99
C VAL A 69 11.87 6.27 18.19
N PHE A 70 12.90 6.98 18.58
CA PHE A 70 12.92 8.44 18.71
C PHE A 70 13.82 8.98 17.61
N ASP A 71 13.22 9.52 16.55
CA ASP A 71 13.94 10.09 15.42
C ASP A 71 14.02 11.61 15.53
N ASN A 72 15.22 12.09 15.81
CA ASN A 72 15.58 13.51 15.86
C ASN A 72 16.68 13.80 14.80
N SER A 73 16.62 13.12 13.65
CA SER A 73 17.56 13.33 12.56
C SER A 73 17.15 14.50 11.67
N GLY A 74 18.15 15.18 11.11
CA GLY A 74 17.94 16.27 10.15
C GLY A 74 17.27 15.78 8.88
N ARG A 75 17.47 14.52 8.48
CA ARG A 75 16.83 13.90 7.33
C ARG A 75 15.32 13.78 7.54
N HIS A 76 14.87 13.24 8.67
CA HIS A 76 13.46 13.15 9.00
C HIS A 76 12.77 14.53 9.07
N GLN A 77 13.50 15.53 9.56
CA GLN A 77 13.03 16.91 9.61
C GLN A 77 12.87 17.53 8.22
N LEU A 78 13.84 17.28 7.32
CA LEU A 78 13.78 17.72 5.92
C LEU A 78 12.62 17.04 5.17
N ASP A 79 12.44 15.74 5.34
CA ASP A 79 11.36 15.00 4.68
C ASP A 79 9.98 15.54 5.12
N LYS A 80 9.79 15.83 6.41
CA LYS A 80 8.58 16.51 6.91
C LYS A 80 8.38 17.93 6.35
N MET A 81 9.46 18.67 6.12
CA MET A 81 9.40 20.00 5.52
C MET A 81 9.06 19.97 4.02
N MET A 82 9.39 18.86 3.34
CA MET A 82 9.14 18.65 1.92
C MET A 82 7.74 18.07 1.61
N GLU A 83 6.98 17.67 2.62
CA GLU A 83 5.58 17.26 2.46
C GLU A 83 4.71 18.44 2.05
N GLY A 84 4.47 18.56 0.75
CA GLY A 84 3.76 19.65 0.08
C GLY A 84 4.74 20.71 -0.46
N LYS A 85 4.71 20.98 -1.77
CA LYS A 85 5.63 21.94 -2.44
C LYS A 85 5.53 23.36 -1.84
N PRO A 86 6.23 23.67 -0.74
CA PRO A 86 6.17 25.00 -0.15
C PRO A 86 7.02 25.96 -0.98
N SER A 87 6.55 27.19 -1.14
CA SER A 87 7.38 28.27 -1.69
C SER A 87 8.63 28.48 -0.79
N LEU A 88 9.71 29.03 -1.36
CA LEU A 88 10.93 29.36 -0.63
C LEU A 88 10.67 30.23 0.62
N ALA A 89 9.69 31.13 0.55
CA ALA A 89 9.25 31.96 1.68
C ALA A 89 8.58 31.12 2.78
N THR A 90 7.73 30.15 2.43
CA THR A 90 7.06 29.25 3.37
C THR A 90 8.05 28.29 4.03
N LEU A 91 9.08 27.86 3.31
CA LEU A 91 10.19 27.07 3.87
C LEU A 91 10.99 27.87 4.90
N LYS A 92 11.27 29.13 4.63
CA LYS A 92 12.04 30.01 5.53
C LYS A 92 11.29 30.24 6.84
N THR A 93 10.00 30.56 6.80
CA THR A 93 9.15 30.72 7.97
C THR A 93 9.02 29.41 8.79
N ARG A 94 8.86 28.26 8.09
CA ARG A 94 8.81 26.96 8.77
C ARG A 94 10.13 26.56 9.42
N ILE A 95 11.27 26.96 8.87
CA ILE A 95 12.60 26.75 9.47
C ILE A 95 12.76 27.62 10.72
N GLU A 96 12.34 28.89 10.67
CA GLU A 96 12.42 29.84 11.78
C GLU A 96 11.49 29.45 12.96
N ASP A 97 10.31 28.92 12.66
CA ASP A 97 9.31 28.46 13.65
C ASP A 97 9.52 27.00 14.13
N TYR A 98 10.50 26.30 13.56
CA TYR A 98 10.71 24.89 13.83
C TYR A 98 11.18 24.62 15.26
N LYS A 99 10.30 24.01 16.07
CA LYS A 99 10.67 23.39 17.34
C LYS A 99 10.79 21.89 17.12
N PRO A 100 11.96 21.28 17.39
CA PRO A 100 12.12 19.84 17.26
C PRO A 100 11.12 19.13 18.18
N ALA A 101 10.13 18.48 17.57
CA ALA A 101 9.23 17.59 18.30
C ALA A 101 9.83 16.19 18.27
N GLU A 102 10.05 15.60 19.42
CA GLU A 102 10.41 14.19 19.52
C GLU A 102 9.23 13.35 19.01
N THR A 103 9.36 12.78 17.83
CA THR A 103 8.36 11.86 17.29
C THR A 103 8.75 10.46 17.72
N SER A 104 8.04 9.90 18.70
CA SER A 104 8.20 8.49 19.05
C SER A 104 7.31 7.66 18.12
N ALA A 105 7.92 6.95 17.23
CA ALA A 105 7.24 5.90 16.44
C ALA A 105 7.58 4.53 17.06
N GLU A 106 6.62 3.62 17.05
CA GLU A 106 6.89 2.23 17.40
C GLU A 106 7.72 1.61 16.27
N GLY A 107 8.83 1.00 16.62
CA GLY A 107 9.77 0.40 15.66
C GLY A 107 9.98 -1.08 15.92
N GLY A 108 10.40 -1.80 14.89
CA GLY A 108 10.77 -3.19 14.95
C GLY A 108 12.07 -3.46 14.19
N VAL A 109 12.50 -4.71 14.20
CA VAL A 109 13.70 -5.17 13.51
C VAL A 109 13.37 -6.39 12.65
N VAL A 110 13.87 -6.42 11.44
CA VAL A 110 13.73 -7.56 10.53
C VAL A 110 14.51 -8.76 11.09
N ILE A 111 13.81 -9.86 11.33
CA ILE A 111 14.40 -11.13 11.80
C ILE A 111 14.61 -12.14 10.69
N SER A 112 13.84 -12.05 9.61
CA SER A 112 14.06 -12.84 8.40
C SER A 112 13.54 -12.10 7.17
N SER A 113 14.18 -12.31 6.01
CA SER A 113 13.77 -11.75 4.73
C SER A 113 13.91 -12.82 3.67
N ALA A 114 12.84 -13.08 2.91
CA ALA A 114 12.83 -14.02 1.79
C ALA A 114 11.76 -13.63 0.78
N ASP A 115 12.14 -13.56 -0.49
CA ASP A 115 11.23 -13.38 -1.65
C ASP A 115 10.19 -12.25 -1.50
N GLY A 116 10.59 -11.11 -0.91
CA GLY A 116 9.71 -9.97 -0.71
C GLY A 116 8.77 -10.07 0.50
N ILE A 117 8.91 -11.09 1.32
CA ILE A 117 8.28 -11.21 2.63
C ILE A 117 9.35 -11.06 3.71
N VAL A 118 9.06 -10.23 4.69
CA VAL A 118 9.92 -10.06 5.87
C VAL A 118 9.13 -10.35 7.13
N HIS A 119 9.79 -10.99 8.08
CA HIS A 119 9.29 -11.13 9.44
C HIS A 119 9.99 -10.12 10.33
N ILE A 120 9.22 -9.45 11.17
CA ILE A 120 9.66 -8.34 12.01
C ILE A 120 9.37 -8.70 13.46
N ASP A 121 10.34 -8.52 14.33
CA ASP A 121 10.18 -8.56 15.79
C ASP A 121 9.93 -7.13 16.31
N GLY A 122 9.03 -6.98 17.26
CA GLY A 122 8.59 -5.68 17.78
C GLY A 122 7.30 -5.19 17.09
N MET A 123 6.96 -3.92 17.32
CA MET A 123 5.74 -3.27 16.78
C MET A 123 4.43 -3.98 17.18
N ASN A 124 4.25 -4.28 18.46
CA ASN A 124 3.11 -5.04 18.99
C ASN A 124 1.75 -4.35 18.77
N ARG A 125 1.72 -3.09 18.36
CA ARG A 125 0.50 -2.32 18.05
C ARG A 125 0.23 -2.22 16.56
N ALA A 126 1.06 -2.83 15.72
CA ALA A 126 0.82 -2.83 14.28
C ALA A 126 -0.47 -3.57 13.95
N VAL A 127 -1.21 -3.08 12.97
CA VAL A 127 -2.47 -3.67 12.54
C VAL A 127 -2.37 -4.22 11.13
N TYR A 128 -3.21 -5.20 10.83
CA TYR A 128 -3.33 -5.74 9.47
C TYR A 128 -3.59 -4.62 8.44
N GLY A 129 -2.88 -4.66 7.33
CA GLY A 129 -3.00 -3.67 6.27
C GLY A 129 -2.29 -2.34 6.55
N GLU A 130 -1.52 -2.22 7.63
CA GLU A 130 -0.76 -1.01 7.93
C GLU A 130 0.51 -0.93 7.08
N ILE A 131 0.83 0.26 6.58
CA ILE A 131 2.10 0.52 5.90
C ILE A 131 3.21 0.69 6.93
N VAL A 132 4.32 0.03 6.68
CA VAL A 132 5.57 0.19 7.41
C VAL A 132 6.66 0.70 6.48
N THR A 133 7.59 1.47 7.01
CA THR A 133 8.71 2.02 6.26
C THR A 133 10.02 1.50 6.85
N PHE A 134 10.87 0.98 6.00
CA PHE A 134 12.19 0.49 6.35
C PHE A 134 13.21 1.64 6.32
N GLU A 135 14.32 1.49 7.04
CA GLU A 135 15.34 2.54 7.14
C GLU A 135 15.98 2.92 5.80
N ASN A 136 15.95 2.01 4.83
CA ASN A 136 16.42 2.24 3.46
C ASN A 136 15.38 2.94 2.56
N GLY A 137 14.20 3.29 3.11
CA GLY A 137 13.10 3.93 2.40
C GLY A 137 12.12 2.96 1.73
N ALA A 138 12.41 1.65 1.70
CA ALA A 138 11.47 0.66 1.19
C ALA A 138 10.16 0.67 1.99
N LYS A 139 9.06 0.32 1.32
CA LYS A 139 7.73 0.26 1.93
C LYS A 139 7.18 -1.15 1.88
N GLY A 140 6.45 -1.52 2.91
CA GLY A 140 5.73 -2.79 2.96
C GLY A 140 4.39 -2.65 3.66
N MET A 141 3.58 -3.71 3.58
CA MET A 141 2.29 -3.80 4.25
C MET A 141 2.26 -4.98 5.20
N VAL A 142 1.74 -4.76 6.39
CA VAL A 142 1.54 -5.82 7.39
C VAL A 142 0.42 -6.76 6.91
N GLU A 143 0.76 -8.04 6.71
CA GLU A 143 -0.15 -9.07 6.21
C GLU A 143 -0.42 -10.19 7.23
N SER A 144 0.45 -10.34 8.22
CA SER A 144 0.25 -11.28 9.32
C SER A 144 0.64 -10.62 10.63
N VAL A 145 -0.20 -10.80 11.65
CA VAL A 145 0.06 -10.33 13.01
C VAL A 145 0.02 -11.56 13.92
N GLU A 146 1.19 -11.96 14.39
CA GLU A 146 1.37 -13.07 15.33
C GLU A 146 1.86 -12.53 16.68
N PRO A 147 1.72 -13.27 17.77
CA PRO A 147 2.10 -12.77 19.10
C PRO A 147 3.55 -12.32 19.23
N GLU A 148 4.47 -12.96 18.51
CA GLU A 148 5.91 -12.71 18.61
C GLU A 148 6.52 -12.05 17.37
N GLN A 149 5.79 -12.04 16.24
CA GLN A 149 6.33 -11.52 14.98
C GLN A 149 5.24 -10.97 14.08
N LEU A 150 5.63 -10.06 13.19
CA LEU A 150 4.79 -9.55 12.12
C LEU A 150 5.29 -10.08 10.77
N GLY A 151 4.39 -10.57 9.94
CA GLY A 151 4.67 -10.84 8.53
C GLY A 151 4.33 -9.63 7.69
N VAL A 152 5.33 -9.08 7.01
CA VAL A 152 5.20 -7.90 6.15
C VAL A 152 5.58 -8.26 4.73
N MET A 153 4.74 -7.90 3.77
CA MET A 153 5.07 -7.98 2.36
C MET A 153 5.64 -6.67 1.86
N LEU A 154 6.79 -6.75 1.18
CA LEU A 154 7.45 -5.61 0.58
C LEU A 154 6.81 -5.27 -0.77
N PHE A 155 6.57 -4.01 -1.02
CA PHE A 155 6.15 -3.53 -2.34
C PHE A 155 7.34 -3.40 -3.28
N ASP A 156 8.45 -2.89 -2.75
CA ASP A 156 9.71 -2.64 -3.45
C ASP A 156 10.92 -2.95 -2.56
N GLY A 157 12.12 -2.86 -3.11
CA GLY A 157 13.35 -2.94 -2.35
C GLY A 157 13.62 -4.27 -1.65
N ALA A 158 13.02 -5.36 -2.10
CA ALA A 158 13.20 -6.68 -1.48
C ALA A 158 14.68 -7.12 -1.39
N GLU A 159 15.50 -6.71 -2.36
CA GLU A 159 16.94 -7.03 -2.38
C GLU A 159 17.76 -6.21 -1.38
N THR A 160 17.21 -5.09 -0.89
CA THR A 160 17.90 -4.14 -0.02
C THR A 160 17.51 -4.26 1.44
N VAL A 161 16.45 -5.02 1.74
CA VAL A 161 15.95 -5.24 3.11
C VAL A 161 16.51 -6.56 3.64
N GLY A 162 17.47 -6.48 4.54
CA GLY A 162 18.12 -7.63 5.18
C GLY A 162 17.75 -7.80 6.66
N VAL A 163 18.20 -8.89 7.25
CA VAL A 163 18.07 -9.14 8.70
C VAL A 163 18.80 -8.05 9.47
N GLY A 164 18.15 -7.52 10.51
CA GLY A 164 18.68 -6.40 11.31
C GLY A 164 18.27 -5.02 10.82
N THR A 165 17.61 -4.90 9.65
CA THR A 165 17.08 -3.63 9.15
C THR A 165 16.01 -3.10 10.10
N MET A 166 16.08 -1.80 10.43
CA MET A 166 15.08 -1.14 11.26
C MET A 166 13.83 -0.82 10.46
N VAL A 167 12.69 -0.95 11.12
CA VAL A 167 11.35 -0.71 10.53
C VAL A 167 10.55 0.19 11.45
N THR A 168 9.82 1.13 10.88
CA THR A 168 8.95 2.05 11.61
C THR A 168 7.52 1.96 11.10
N ARG A 169 6.57 2.10 12.02
CA ARG A 169 5.14 2.19 11.68
C ARG A 169 4.81 3.54 11.07
N SER A 170 3.95 3.53 10.06
CA SER A 170 3.37 4.77 9.54
C SER A 170 2.10 5.21 10.28
N GLY A 171 1.43 4.28 10.97
CA GLY A 171 0.10 4.49 11.55
C GLY A 171 -1.03 4.61 10.50
N LYS A 172 -0.72 4.42 9.22
CA LYS A 172 -1.67 4.55 8.11
C LYS A 172 -1.90 3.19 7.47
N ARG A 173 -3.15 2.88 7.15
CA ARG A 173 -3.48 1.70 6.34
C ARG A 173 -3.04 1.91 4.91
N ALA A 174 -2.72 0.81 4.24
CA ALA A 174 -2.40 0.82 2.81
C ALA A 174 -3.55 1.44 2.01
N GLY A 175 -3.23 2.30 1.09
CA GLY A 175 -4.18 3.04 0.27
C GLY A 175 -3.54 3.57 -1.00
N ILE A 176 -4.34 4.25 -1.79
CA ILE A 176 -3.94 4.85 -3.06
C ILE A 176 -4.29 6.34 -3.05
N PRO A 177 -3.43 7.21 -3.58
CA PRO A 177 -3.80 8.59 -3.82
C PRO A 177 -4.91 8.65 -4.89
N VAL A 178 -5.89 9.53 -4.69
CA VAL A 178 -7.06 9.68 -5.56
C VAL A 178 -7.26 11.13 -5.98
N GLY A 179 -7.92 11.32 -7.11
CA GLY A 179 -8.19 12.65 -7.66
C GLY A 179 -8.63 12.56 -9.11
N ASP A 180 -9.24 13.62 -9.63
CA ASP A 180 -9.67 13.69 -11.04
C ASP A 180 -8.48 13.69 -12.01
N ALA A 181 -7.30 14.15 -11.55
CA ALA A 181 -6.05 14.14 -12.33
C ALA A 181 -5.53 12.72 -12.67
N PHE A 182 -6.10 11.67 -12.09
CA PHE A 182 -5.78 10.28 -12.42
C PHE A 182 -6.42 9.81 -13.71
N LEU A 183 -7.45 10.50 -14.22
CA LEU A 183 -8.03 10.19 -15.52
C LEU A 183 -7.03 10.45 -16.66
N GLY A 184 -6.96 9.55 -17.61
CA GLY A 184 -6.02 9.62 -18.73
C GLY A 184 -4.61 9.13 -18.40
N ARG A 185 -4.38 8.59 -17.21
CA ARG A 185 -3.07 8.17 -16.73
C ARG A 185 -2.94 6.64 -16.65
N VAL A 186 -1.69 6.20 -16.74
CA VAL A 186 -1.31 4.82 -16.42
C VAL A 186 -0.48 4.87 -15.14
N ILE A 187 -0.94 4.16 -14.13
CA ILE A 187 -0.37 4.22 -12.77
C ILE A 187 -0.03 2.82 -12.25
N SER A 188 0.89 2.78 -11.28
CA SER A 188 1.17 1.59 -10.48
C SER A 188 0.05 1.35 -9.45
N PRO A 189 -0.02 0.17 -8.81
CA PRO A 189 -0.95 -0.09 -7.71
C PRO A 189 -0.77 0.82 -6.48
N LEU A 190 0.37 1.50 -6.37
CA LEU A 190 0.65 2.52 -5.34
C LEU A 190 0.22 3.93 -5.75
N GLY A 191 -0.33 4.10 -6.97
CA GLY A 191 -0.75 5.40 -7.52
C GLY A 191 0.38 6.21 -8.16
N GLU A 192 1.56 5.63 -8.34
CA GLU A 192 2.68 6.28 -9.00
C GLU A 192 2.50 6.26 -10.52
N PRO A 193 2.73 7.39 -11.23
CA PRO A 193 2.59 7.42 -12.68
C PRO A 193 3.72 6.64 -13.36
N ILE A 194 3.35 5.77 -14.30
CA ILE A 194 4.29 4.97 -15.09
C ILE A 194 4.22 5.29 -16.59
N ASP A 195 3.44 6.31 -16.96
CA ASP A 195 3.20 6.74 -18.34
C ASP A 195 4.16 7.83 -18.85
N GLY A 196 5.15 8.22 -18.03
CA GLY A 196 6.13 9.24 -18.39
C GLY A 196 5.60 10.68 -18.45
N LYS A 197 4.34 10.94 -18.06
CA LYS A 197 3.71 12.27 -18.11
C LYS A 197 3.95 13.14 -16.87
N GLY A 198 4.87 12.74 -15.98
CA GLY A 198 5.18 13.44 -14.75
C GLY A 198 4.23 13.14 -13.58
N PRO A 199 4.46 13.75 -12.41
CA PRO A 199 3.71 13.49 -11.19
C PRO A 199 2.23 13.85 -11.35
N ILE A 200 1.37 13.18 -10.54
CA ILE A 200 -0.08 13.42 -10.49
C ILE A 200 -0.38 14.13 -9.18
N GLU A 201 -1.14 15.23 -9.26
CA GLU A 201 -1.63 15.92 -8.06
C GLU A 201 -2.84 15.15 -7.50
N ALA A 202 -2.69 14.64 -6.29
CA ALA A 202 -3.75 13.92 -5.61
C ALA A 202 -4.64 14.90 -4.82
N GLU A 203 -5.95 14.68 -4.85
CA GLU A 203 -6.92 15.41 -4.05
C GLU A 203 -7.15 14.77 -2.68
N GLY A 204 -6.88 13.47 -2.57
CA GLY A 204 -7.09 12.70 -1.36
C GLY A 204 -6.36 11.37 -1.34
N TYR A 205 -6.68 10.55 -0.35
CA TYR A 205 -6.10 9.22 -0.16
C TYR A 205 -7.19 8.26 0.30
N ASN A 206 -7.42 7.19 -0.44
CA ASN A 206 -8.39 6.16 -0.11
C ASN A 206 -7.70 4.86 0.32
N PRO A 207 -8.13 4.22 1.42
CA PRO A 207 -7.64 2.91 1.80
C PRO A 207 -8.02 1.87 0.75
N ILE A 208 -7.08 0.97 0.42
CA ILE A 208 -7.35 -0.12 -0.54
C ILE A 208 -8.30 -1.16 0.06
N GLU A 209 -8.23 -1.39 1.36
CA GLU A 209 -9.14 -2.27 2.10
C GLU A 209 -10.23 -1.45 2.78
N LYS A 210 -11.46 -1.63 2.33
CA LYS A 210 -12.66 -0.98 2.86
C LYS A 210 -13.80 -1.97 2.87
N GLN A 211 -14.68 -1.87 3.84
CA GLN A 211 -15.91 -2.65 3.84
C GLN A 211 -16.82 -2.23 2.68
N ALA A 212 -17.47 -3.21 2.06
CA ALA A 212 -18.46 -2.95 1.04
C ALA A 212 -19.64 -2.16 1.62
N PRO A 213 -20.31 -1.32 0.81
CA PRO A 213 -21.50 -0.61 1.24
C PRO A 213 -22.56 -1.55 1.82
N SER A 214 -23.21 -1.11 2.89
CA SER A 214 -24.28 -1.86 3.57
C SER A 214 -25.53 -1.99 2.70
N ILE A 215 -26.46 -2.85 3.09
CA ILE A 215 -27.74 -3.02 2.38
C ILE A 215 -28.55 -1.72 2.36
N LEU A 216 -28.47 -0.92 3.42
CA LEU A 216 -29.20 0.35 3.53
C LEU A 216 -28.63 1.47 2.65
N GLU A 217 -27.39 1.36 2.25
CA GLU A 217 -26.71 2.33 1.38
C GLU A 217 -26.91 2.03 -0.10
N ARG A 218 -27.38 0.83 -0.42
CA ARG A 218 -27.62 0.38 -1.81
C ARG A 218 -29.03 0.67 -2.26
N GLN A 219 -29.21 0.77 -3.57
CA GLN A 219 -30.51 0.75 -4.23
C GLN A 219 -30.55 -0.26 -5.37
N SER A 220 -31.76 -0.51 -5.89
CA SER A 220 -31.96 -1.44 -6.99
C SER A 220 -31.25 -0.95 -8.26
N VAL A 221 -30.72 -1.90 -9.02
CA VAL A 221 -30.12 -1.65 -10.33
C VAL A 221 -31.24 -1.53 -11.37
N ASP A 222 -31.40 -0.34 -11.95
CA ASP A 222 -32.43 -0.04 -12.93
C ASP A 222 -31.92 0.65 -14.21
N THR A 223 -30.63 1.02 -14.20
CA THR A 223 -30.01 1.74 -15.31
C THR A 223 -29.04 0.81 -16.05
N PRO A 224 -29.21 0.58 -17.37
CA PRO A 224 -28.33 -0.31 -18.11
C PRO A 224 -26.94 0.32 -18.35
N LEU A 225 -25.93 -0.54 -18.37
CA LEU A 225 -24.61 -0.24 -18.89
C LEU A 225 -24.51 -0.82 -20.31
N HIS A 226 -24.45 0.04 -21.32
CA HIS A 226 -24.37 -0.41 -22.70
C HIS A 226 -22.93 -0.78 -23.06
N THR A 227 -22.68 -2.05 -23.34
CA THR A 227 -21.37 -2.55 -23.75
C THR A 227 -21.07 -2.27 -25.22
N GLY A 228 -22.09 -2.02 -26.05
CA GLY A 228 -21.97 -1.89 -27.48
C GLY A 228 -21.93 -3.23 -28.21
N ILE A 229 -21.99 -4.34 -27.49
CA ILE A 229 -22.03 -5.69 -28.03
C ILE A 229 -23.46 -6.15 -28.05
N LEU A 230 -24.05 -6.22 -29.26
CA LEU A 230 -25.48 -6.49 -29.46
C LEU A 230 -25.97 -7.73 -28.72
N ALA A 231 -25.19 -8.80 -28.71
CA ALA A 231 -25.55 -10.05 -28.03
C ALA A 231 -25.67 -9.88 -26.52
N ILE A 232 -24.83 -9.05 -25.90
CA ILE A 232 -24.87 -8.77 -24.47
C ILE A 232 -26.03 -7.81 -24.18
N ASP A 233 -26.05 -6.65 -24.85
CA ASP A 233 -26.98 -5.58 -24.55
C ASP A 233 -28.45 -5.97 -24.80
N SER A 234 -28.72 -6.90 -25.75
CA SER A 234 -30.08 -7.33 -26.06
C SER A 234 -30.58 -8.56 -25.28
N MET A 235 -29.68 -9.49 -24.92
CA MET A 235 -30.09 -10.75 -24.29
C MET A 235 -29.75 -10.82 -22.80
N PHE A 236 -28.62 -10.21 -22.41
CA PHE A 236 -28.10 -10.25 -21.03
C PHE A 236 -27.60 -8.87 -20.61
N PRO A 237 -28.48 -7.84 -20.57
CA PRO A 237 -28.06 -6.47 -20.29
C PRO A 237 -27.44 -6.36 -18.91
N ILE A 238 -26.29 -5.68 -18.85
CA ILE A 238 -25.58 -5.41 -17.61
C ILE A 238 -26.12 -4.10 -17.04
N GLY A 239 -26.40 -4.06 -15.75
CA GLY A 239 -26.83 -2.82 -15.06
C GLY A 239 -25.67 -2.13 -14.34
N ARG A 240 -25.78 -0.81 -14.20
CA ARG A 240 -24.82 -0.02 -13.41
C ARG A 240 -24.94 -0.42 -11.93
N GLY A 241 -23.86 -0.98 -11.39
CA GLY A 241 -23.80 -1.60 -10.05
C GLY A 241 -23.78 -3.12 -10.06
N GLN A 242 -23.95 -3.76 -11.22
CA GLN A 242 -23.79 -5.20 -11.37
C GLN A 242 -22.33 -5.63 -11.53
N ARG A 243 -22.15 -6.94 -11.40
CA ARG A 243 -20.89 -7.66 -11.61
C ARG A 243 -21.11 -8.66 -12.70
N GLU A 244 -20.19 -8.71 -13.66
CA GLU A 244 -20.23 -9.66 -14.78
C GLU A 244 -18.92 -10.43 -14.88
N LEU A 245 -18.99 -11.72 -15.10
CA LEU A 245 -17.84 -12.58 -15.26
C LEU A 245 -17.66 -12.93 -16.73
N ILE A 246 -16.50 -12.57 -17.28
CA ILE A 246 -16.05 -13.02 -18.60
C ILE A 246 -15.13 -14.21 -18.41
N ILE A 247 -15.59 -15.41 -18.71
CA ILE A 247 -14.82 -16.65 -18.58
C ILE A 247 -14.57 -17.29 -19.94
N GLY A 248 -13.40 -17.87 -20.11
CA GLY A 248 -13.00 -18.56 -21.33
C GLY A 248 -11.50 -18.89 -21.34
N ASP A 249 -11.10 -19.72 -22.29
CA ASP A 249 -9.71 -20.11 -22.47
C ASP A 249 -8.81 -18.94 -22.90
N ARG A 250 -7.51 -19.20 -22.98
CA ARG A 250 -6.54 -18.20 -23.47
C ARG A 250 -6.86 -17.84 -24.92
N GLN A 251 -6.71 -16.54 -25.25
CA GLN A 251 -6.92 -15.99 -26.61
C GLN A 251 -8.35 -16.09 -27.16
N THR A 252 -9.36 -16.27 -26.31
CA THR A 252 -10.78 -16.30 -26.71
C THR A 252 -11.44 -14.94 -26.87
N GLY A 253 -10.71 -13.85 -26.69
CA GLY A 253 -11.23 -12.49 -26.86
C GLY A 253 -11.76 -11.84 -25.59
N LYS A 254 -11.50 -12.38 -24.39
CA LYS A 254 -11.96 -11.79 -23.10
C LYS A 254 -11.57 -10.31 -22.94
N THR A 255 -10.31 -10.00 -23.19
CA THR A 255 -9.81 -8.62 -23.12
C THR A 255 -10.47 -7.72 -24.17
N SER A 256 -10.77 -8.25 -25.38
CA SER A 256 -11.45 -7.47 -26.43
C SER A 256 -12.87 -7.09 -26.02
N ILE A 257 -13.64 -8.00 -25.41
CA ILE A 257 -14.97 -7.69 -24.89
C ILE A 257 -14.89 -6.55 -23.84
N ALA A 258 -13.93 -6.63 -22.93
CA ALA A 258 -13.73 -5.63 -21.89
C ALA A 258 -13.30 -4.27 -22.47
N THR A 259 -12.38 -4.25 -23.44
CA THR A 259 -11.94 -3.00 -24.08
C THR A 259 -13.04 -2.39 -24.94
N ASP A 260 -13.81 -3.19 -25.69
CA ASP A 260 -14.95 -2.71 -26.46
C ASP A 260 -16.02 -2.08 -25.55
N ALA A 261 -16.29 -2.69 -24.39
CA ALA A 261 -17.19 -2.11 -23.41
C ALA A 261 -16.68 -0.75 -22.88
N ILE A 262 -15.36 -0.59 -22.66
CA ILE A 262 -14.76 0.71 -22.28
C ILE A 262 -14.93 1.73 -23.42
N LEU A 263 -14.59 1.35 -24.67
CA LEU A 263 -14.69 2.23 -25.83
C LEU A 263 -16.12 2.74 -26.03
N ASN A 264 -17.10 1.90 -25.73
CA ASN A 264 -18.51 2.25 -25.88
C ASN A 264 -19.05 3.18 -24.77
N GLN A 265 -18.25 3.50 -23.72
CA GLN A 265 -18.66 4.46 -22.68
C GLN A 265 -18.45 5.93 -23.10
N LYS A 266 -17.90 6.20 -24.27
CA LYS A 266 -17.77 7.55 -24.78
C LYS A 266 -19.11 8.29 -24.76
N ASP A 267 -19.14 9.49 -24.18
CA ASP A 267 -20.31 10.37 -24.05
C ASP A 267 -21.49 9.78 -23.24
N LYS A 268 -21.25 8.78 -22.37
CA LYS A 268 -22.27 8.12 -21.53
C LYS A 268 -22.16 8.43 -20.04
N ASP A 269 -21.35 9.40 -19.67
CA ASP A 269 -21.09 9.78 -18.27
C ASP A 269 -20.69 8.59 -17.36
N VAL A 270 -19.87 7.70 -17.92
CA VAL A 270 -19.28 6.56 -17.23
C VAL A 270 -17.77 6.68 -17.28
N LEU A 271 -17.14 6.70 -16.12
CA LEU A 271 -15.69 6.65 -16.00
C LEU A 271 -15.23 5.20 -16.02
N CYS A 272 -14.03 4.94 -16.53
CA CYS A 272 -13.53 3.59 -16.68
C CYS A 272 -12.20 3.41 -15.94
N ILE A 273 -12.04 2.24 -15.32
CA ILE A 273 -10.78 1.84 -14.71
C ILE A 273 -10.42 0.45 -15.24
N TYR A 274 -9.28 0.34 -15.90
CA TYR A 274 -8.76 -0.93 -16.37
C TYR A 274 -7.61 -1.37 -15.45
N VAL A 275 -7.80 -2.48 -14.76
CA VAL A 275 -6.80 -3.04 -13.86
C VAL A 275 -6.13 -4.24 -14.52
N ALA A 276 -4.89 -4.05 -14.97
CA ALA A 276 -4.07 -5.10 -15.52
C ALA A 276 -3.29 -5.82 -14.40
N ILE A 277 -3.50 -7.13 -14.26
CA ILE A 277 -2.91 -7.92 -13.18
C ILE A 277 -2.00 -9.00 -13.76
N GLY A 278 -0.71 -8.93 -13.48
CA GLY A 278 0.28 -9.92 -13.91
C GLY A 278 0.38 -10.09 -15.44
N GLN A 279 0.03 -9.07 -16.21
CA GLN A 279 0.13 -9.08 -17.65
C GLN A 279 1.53 -8.66 -18.12
N LYS A 280 1.88 -9.02 -19.36
CA LYS A 280 3.10 -8.51 -19.98
C LYS A 280 2.99 -7.00 -20.21
N ALA A 281 4.04 -6.25 -19.92
CA ALA A 281 4.07 -4.80 -20.15
C ALA A 281 3.69 -4.41 -21.58
N SER A 282 4.11 -5.20 -22.59
CA SER A 282 3.74 -4.99 -24.00
C SER A 282 2.24 -5.14 -24.26
N SER A 283 1.55 -6.02 -23.54
CA SER A 283 0.09 -6.17 -23.65
C SER A 283 -0.65 -4.97 -23.06
N ILE A 284 -0.19 -4.49 -21.92
CA ILE A 284 -0.74 -3.29 -21.26
C ILE A 284 -0.52 -2.05 -22.15
N ALA A 285 0.69 -1.90 -22.69
CA ALA A 285 1.00 -0.80 -23.61
C ALA A 285 0.09 -0.81 -24.86
N ARG A 286 -0.20 -1.99 -25.42
CA ARG A 286 -1.11 -2.14 -26.55
C ARG A 286 -2.54 -1.73 -26.20
N VAL A 287 -3.05 -2.13 -25.04
CA VAL A 287 -4.38 -1.69 -24.56
C VAL A 287 -4.41 -0.18 -24.38
N ALA A 288 -3.39 0.40 -23.72
CA ALA A 288 -3.31 1.84 -23.52
C ALA A 288 -3.24 2.62 -24.83
N GLU A 289 -2.51 2.11 -25.84
CA GLU A 289 -2.42 2.73 -27.16
C GLU A 289 -3.76 2.65 -27.91
N ASP A 290 -4.44 1.50 -27.83
CA ASP A 290 -5.76 1.32 -28.46
C ASP A 290 -6.81 2.23 -27.84
N LEU A 291 -6.89 2.32 -26.51
CA LEU A 291 -7.76 3.27 -25.82
C LEU A 291 -7.43 4.73 -26.17
N LYS A 292 -6.14 5.07 -26.28
CA LYS A 292 -5.69 6.40 -26.69
C LYS A 292 -6.10 6.73 -28.11
N LYS A 293 -5.91 5.80 -29.04
CA LYS A 293 -6.28 5.95 -30.48
C LYS A 293 -7.76 6.27 -30.67
N HIS A 294 -8.63 5.67 -29.85
CA HIS A 294 -10.07 5.89 -29.89
C HIS A 294 -10.56 7.01 -28.95
N GLY A 295 -9.65 7.73 -28.30
CA GLY A 295 -9.99 8.85 -27.41
C GLY A 295 -10.56 8.44 -26.05
N ALA A 296 -10.54 7.14 -25.71
CA ALA A 296 -11.10 6.62 -24.46
C ALA A 296 -10.26 6.92 -23.21
N MET A 297 -9.00 7.27 -23.39
CA MET A 297 -8.13 7.63 -22.26
C MET A 297 -8.62 8.86 -21.50
N SER A 298 -9.41 9.75 -22.12
CA SER A 298 -9.94 10.94 -21.44
C SER A 298 -10.85 10.64 -20.25
N TYR A 299 -11.49 9.48 -20.24
CA TYR A 299 -12.37 9.00 -19.17
C TYR A 299 -11.92 7.67 -18.57
N THR A 300 -10.68 7.23 -18.86
CA THR A 300 -10.16 5.93 -18.41
C THR A 300 -8.86 6.11 -17.66
N THR A 301 -8.70 5.39 -16.54
CA THR A 301 -7.43 5.20 -15.83
C THR A 301 -6.99 3.75 -15.94
N ILE A 302 -5.71 3.51 -16.18
CA ILE A 302 -5.13 2.16 -16.20
C ILE A 302 -4.29 1.98 -14.93
N VAL A 303 -4.63 0.97 -14.13
CA VAL A 303 -3.81 0.51 -13.00
C VAL A 303 -3.05 -0.73 -13.45
N ALA A 304 -1.74 -0.65 -13.50
CA ALA A 304 -0.92 -1.71 -14.08
C ALA A 304 0.00 -2.35 -13.04
N ALA A 305 -0.19 -3.65 -12.81
CA ALA A 305 0.75 -4.54 -12.16
C ALA A 305 1.23 -5.58 -13.18
N THR A 306 2.46 -5.43 -13.64
CA THR A 306 3.01 -6.29 -14.70
C THR A 306 3.40 -7.67 -14.17
N ALA A 307 3.67 -8.62 -15.08
CA ALA A 307 4.15 -9.95 -14.70
C ALA A 307 5.57 -9.95 -14.09
N SER A 308 6.32 -8.87 -14.27
CA SER A 308 7.65 -8.68 -13.65
C SER A 308 7.58 -8.01 -12.27
N ASP A 309 6.43 -7.44 -11.92
CA ASP A 309 6.27 -6.82 -10.62
C ASP A 309 6.10 -7.88 -9.51
N SER A 310 6.41 -7.50 -8.29
CA SER A 310 6.32 -8.38 -7.14
C SER A 310 4.89 -8.91 -6.92
N ALA A 311 4.76 -10.08 -6.32
CA ALA A 311 3.45 -10.65 -5.98
C ALA A 311 2.60 -9.70 -5.10
N PRO A 312 3.14 -8.99 -4.12
CA PRO A 312 2.43 -7.96 -3.37
C PRO A 312 1.79 -6.87 -4.24
N LEU A 313 2.48 -6.34 -5.24
CA LEU A 313 1.93 -5.34 -6.15
C LEU A 313 0.79 -5.90 -6.99
N GLN A 314 0.94 -7.13 -7.50
CA GLN A 314 -0.14 -7.81 -8.22
C GLN A 314 -1.36 -8.09 -7.34
N TYR A 315 -1.13 -8.36 -6.04
CA TYR A 315 -2.18 -8.60 -5.06
C TYR A 315 -2.98 -7.34 -4.74
N ILE A 316 -2.32 -6.19 -4.54
CA ILE A 316 -3.04 -4.95 -4.18
C ILE A 316 -3.68 -4.26 -5.38
N ALA A 317 -3.28 -4.56 -6.62
CA ALA A 317 -3.73 -3.88 -7.82
C ALA A 317 -5.27 -3.79 -7.96
N PRO A 318 -6.06 -4.87 -7.83
CA PRO A 318 -7.52 -4.77 -7.96
C PRO A 318 -8.14 -3.96 -6.83
N TYR A 319 -7.62 -4.03 -5.61
CA TYR A 319 -8.10 -3.22 -4.48
C TYR A 319 -7.78 -1.73 -4.67
N ALA A 320 -6.59 -1.41 -5.20
CA ALA A 320 -6.19 -0.04 -5.54
C ALA A 320 -7.10 0.55 -6.62
N GLY A 321 -7.36 -0.21 -7.71
CA GLY A 321 -8.31 0.19 -8.74
C GLY A 321 -9.71 0.42 -8.20
N THR A 322 -10.18 -0.45 -7.29
CA THR A 322 -11.49 -0.30 -6.64
C THR A 322 -11.54 0.93 -5.74
N ALA A 323 -10.49 1.21 -4.96
CA ALA A 323 -10.43 2.39 -4.10
C ALA A 323 -10.46 3.70 -4.91
N LEU A 324 -9.85 3.70 -6.11
CA LEU A 324 -9.96 4.81 -7.05
C LEU A 324 -11.38 4.91 -7.65
N ALA A 325 -12.02 3.78 -7.99
CA ALA A 325 -13.41 3.75 -8.46
C ALA A 325 -14.36 4.33 -7.41
N GLU A 326 -14.20 3.96 -6.15
CA GLU A 326 -15.02 4.44 -5.04
C GLU A 326 -14.88 5.95 -4.80
N TYR A 327 -13.73 6.56 -5.12
CA TYR A 327 -13.59 8.00 -5.09
C TYR A 327 -14.53 8.68 -6.09
N PHE A 328 -14.61 8.19 -7.32
CA PHE A 328 -15.54 8.72 -8.33
C PHE A 328 -17.00 8.40 -7.99
N MET A 329 -17.24 7.20 -7.47
CA MET A 329 -18.57 6.79 -7.02
C MET A 329 -19.09 7.70 -5.89
N ALA A 330 -18.24 8.11 -4.95
CA ALA A 330 -18.59 9.07 -3.90
C ALA A 330 -18.91 10.48 -4.46
N LYS A 331 -18.41 10.82 -5.64
CA LYS A 331 -18.76 12.03 -6.39
C LYS A 331 -20.04 11.89 -7.25
N GLY A 332 -20.79 10.80 -7.09
CA GLY A 332 -22.02 10.54 -7.86
C GLY A 332 -21.79 10.06 -9.29
N LYS A 333 -20.57 9.63 -9.64
CA LYS A 333 -20.25 9.12 -10.98
C LYS A 333 -20.45 7.63 -11.09
N SER A 334 -20.93 7.17 -12.25
CA SER A 334 -20.91 5.74 -12.61
C SER A 334 -19.53 5.33 -13.05
N VAL A 335 -19.06 4.18 -12.56
CA VAL A 335 -17.71 3.68 -12.88
C VAL A 335 -17.80 2.24 -13.41
N LEU A 336 -17.19 2.00 -14.56
CA LEU A 336 -16.93 0.67 -15.09
C LEU A 336 -15.50 0.27 -14.70
N ILE A 337 -15.34 -0.76 -13.87
CA ILE A 337 -14.05 -1.32 -13.55
C ILE A 337 -13.86 -2.69 -14.21
N VAL A 338 -12.72 -2.91 -14.82
CA VAL A 338 -12.31 -4.17 -15.45
C VAL A 338 -11.10 -4.73 -14.73
N TYR A 339 -11.17 -5.97 -14.28
CA TYR A 339 -10.04 -6.72 -13.71
C TYR A 339 -9.54 -7.75 -14.71
N ASP A 340 -8.38 -7.55 -15.28
CA ASP A 340 -7.79 -8.47 -16.27
C ASP A 340 -6.39 -8.95 -15.81
N ASP A 341 -6.24 -10.14 -15.12
CA ASP A 341 -7.33 -11.05 -14.74
C ASP A 341 -7.24 -11.45 -13.26
N LEU A 342 -8.38 -11.81 -12.68
CA LEU A 342 -8.46 -12.26 -11.29
C LEU A 342 -7.85 -13.65 -11.04
N SER A 343 -7.61 -14.47 -12.07
CA SER A 343 -6.90 -15.73 -11.92
C SER A 343 -5.45 -15.48 -11.51
N LYS A 344 -4.79 -14.50 -12.11
CA LYS A 344 -3.43 -14.11 -11.75
C LYS A 344 -3.37 -13.45 -10.38
N HIS A 345 -4.41 -12.70 -10.01
CA HIS A 345 -4.57 -12.17 -8.66
C HIS A 345 -4.58 -13.30 -7.61
N ALA A 346 -5.35 -14.36 -7.85
CA ALA A 346 -5.37 -15.53 -6.97
C ALA A 346 -4.01 -16.24 -6.92
N VAL A 347 -3.28 -16.32 -8.03
CA VAL A 347 -1.93 -16.90 -8.07
C VAL A 347 -0.94 -16.06 -7.24
N ALA A 348 -1.00 -14.73 -7.34
CA ALA A 348 -0.19 -13.83 -6.53
C ALA A 348 -0.49 -14.02 -5.03
N TYR A 349 -1.76 -14.11 -4.66
CA TYR A 349 -2.17 -14.36 -3.27
C TYR A 349 -1.69 -15.74 -2.76
N ARG A 350 -1.75 -16.78 -3.61
CA ARG A 350 -1.17 -18.08 -3.29
C ARG A 350 0.32 -18.00 -2.99
N ALA A 351 1.08 -17.30 -3.82
CA ALA A 351 2.51 -17.11 -3.62
C ALA A 351 2.81 -16.41 -2.28
N ILE A 352 2.12 -15.30 -1.99
CA ILE A 352 2.24 -14.58 -0.72
C ILE A 352 1.91 -15.50 0.47
N SER A 353 0.80 -16.24 0.39
CA SER A 353 0.34 -17.11 1.47
C SER A 353 1.32 -18.24 1.77
N LEU A 354 1.96 -18.81 0.75
CA LEU A 354 2.99 -19.84 0.92
C LEU A 354 4.26 -19.25 1.55
N LEU A 355 4.66 -18.06 1.17
CA LEU A 355 5.81 -17.35 1.77
C LEU A 355 5.56 -16.98 3.24
N LEU A 356 4.31 -16.62 3.58
CA LEU A 356 3.86 -16.40 4.95
C LEU A 356 3.63 -17.72 5.74
N ARG A 357 3.96 -18.86 5.15
CA ARG A 357 3.81 -20.20 5.77
C ARG A 357 2.38 -20.53 6.20
N ARG A 358 1.37 -19.93 5.58
CA ARG A 358 -0.04 -20.28 5.80
C ARG A 358 -0.29 -21.69 5.28
N SER A 359 -1.10 -22.49 5.99
CA SER A 359 -1.42 -23.86 5.59
C SER A 359 -2.07 -23.91 4.22
N PRO A 360 -1.48 -24.61 3.24
CA PRO A 360 -2.05 -24.71 1.90
C PRO A 360 -3.23 -25.68 1.86
N GLY A 361 -4.24 -25.33 1.08
CA GLY A 361 -5.33 -26.20 0.68
C GLY A 361 -5.10 -26.87 -0.67
N ARG A 362 -6.18 -27.15 -1.41
CA ARG A 362 -6.13 -27.73 -2.76
C ARG A 362 -5.33 -26.85 -3.70
N GLU A 363 -4.44 -27.45 -4.49
CA GLU A 363 -3.56 -26.79 -5.46
C GLU A 363 -2.69 -25.68 -4.82
N ALA A 364 -2.38 -25.86 -3.53
CA ALA A 364 -1.63 -24.91 -2.71
C ALA A 364 -2.28 -23.54 -2.52
N TYR A 365 -3.55 -23.36 -2.87
CA TYR A 365 -4.29 -22.15 -2.52
C TYR A 365 -4.61 -22.11 -1.03
N PRO A 366 -4.56 -20.94 -0.37
CA PRO A 366 -5.02 -20.81 1.01
C PRO A 366 -6.55 -21.00 1.10
N GLY A 367 -7.03 -21.44 2.26
CA GLY A 367 -8.45 -21.75 2.45
C GLY A 367 -9.41 -20.56 2.27
N ASP A 368 -8.89 -19.35 2.38
CA ASP A 368 -9.63 -18.09 2.26
C ASP A 368 -9.57 -17.44 0.86
N VAL A 369 -9.04 -18.15 -0.16
CA VAL A 369 -8.91 -17.62 -1.52
C VAL A 369 -10.24 -17.13 -2.11
N PHE A 370 -11.34 -17.79 -1.76
CA PHE A 370 -12.67 -17.35 -2.18
C PHE A 370 -13.04 -15.99 -1.58
N TYR A 371 -12.72 -15.78 -0.31
CA TYR A 371 -12.99 -14.52 0.38
C TYR A 371 -12.21 -13.34 -0.23
N LEU A 372 -11.04 -13.60 -0.80
CA LEU A 372 -10.26 -12.60 -1.53
C LEU A 372 -11.08 -11.90 -2.62
N HIS A 373 -11.75 -12.68 -3.47
CA HIS A 373 -12.55 -12.14 -4.57
C HIS A 373 -13.94 -11.67 -4.10
N SER A 374 -14.57 -12.35 -3.16
CA SER A 374 -15.90 -11.95 -2.68
C SER A 374 -15.88 -10.58 -2.00
N ARG A 375 -14.93 -10.30 -1.12
CA ARG A 375 -14.81 -8.97 -0.49
C ARG A 375 -14.47 -7.85 -1.48
N LEU A 376 -13.73 -8.15 -2.56
CA LEU A 376 -13.46 -7.21 -3.63
C LEU A 376 -14.73 -6.90 -4.43
N LEU A 377 -15.41 -7.96 -4.90
CA LEU A 377 -16.56 -7.84 -5.79
C LEU A 377 -17.82 -7.31 -5.09
N GLU A 378 -17.96 -7.50 -3.79
CA GLU A 378 -19.06 -6.92 -3.01
C GLU A 378 -19.00 -5.40 -2.90
N ARG A 379 -17.86 -4.79 -3.16
CA ARG A 379 -17.71 -3.32 -3.23
C ARG A 379 -18.38 -2.70 -4.45
N SER A 380 -18.64 -3.50 -5.49
CA SER A 380 -19.43 -3.08 -6.65
C SER A 380 -20.91 -3.08 -6.32
N CYS A 381 -21.54 -1.91 -6.41
CA CYS A 381 -22.98 -1.75 -6.18
C CYS A 381 -23.47 -0.43 -6.78
N ARG A 382 -24.80 -0.27 -6.85
CA ARG A 382 -25.41 1.04 -7.05
C ARG A 382 -25.74 1.64 -5.68
N MET A 383 -25.17 2.80 -5.40
CA MET A 383 -25.46 3.55 -4.19
C MET A 383 -26.81 4.24 -4.31
N ARG A 384 -27.45 4.55 -3.16
CA ARG A 384 -28.58 5.46 -3.14
C ARG A 384 -28.15 6.83 -3.67
N ASP A 385 -29.06 7.51 -4.39
CA ASP A 385 -28.77 8.78 -5.07
C ASP A 385 -28.28 9.90 -4.13
N ASP A 386 -28.59 9.81 -2.83
CA ASP A 386 -28.11 10.74 -1.80
C ASP A 386 -26.70 10.41 -1.27
N LEU A 387 -26.15 9.23 -1.62
CA LEU A 387 -24.88 8.73 -1.12
C LEU A 387 -23.79 8.58 -2.19
N GLY A 388 -24.16 8.61 -3.47
CA GLY A 388 -23.17 8.48 -4.55
C GLY A 388 -23.74 7.89 -5.84
N GLY A 389 -22.83 7.37 -6.69
CA GLY A 389 -23.16 6.78 -7.98
C GLY A 389 -23.21 5.27 -8.00
#